data_f234ddba90735833be105220668619e6
#
_entry.id   f234ddba90735833be105220668619e6
#
_cell.length_a   1.000
_cell.length_b   1.000
_cell.length_c   1.000
_cell.angle_alpha   90.00
_cell.angle_beta   90.00
_cell.angle_gamma   90.00
#
_symmetry.space_group_name_H-M   'P 1'
#
loop_
_entity.id
_entity.type
_entity.pdbx_description
1 polymer ?
#
loop_
_entity_poly.entity_id
_entity_poly.type
_entity_poly.pdbx_seq_one_letter_code
_entity_poly.pdbx_strand_id
1 'polypeptide(L)'
;MSGRESDSAARLAEHRGGVLNTLTAVAGGHTALLTAEAVTGRVQWEDLFAQVVVPHFPQAWSYGEGKRAQGWSIERLAFQDDQGPVAVCQVLVRRVLGVPVISRINRGPLFLRRAPPPDLQLSVFSALRRRWRGRRGLLLIAPALPFDETSATLLRAAGFMRRRAGGWGSALIDLEPTPDAIRASFSSKWRNPLNSAIRAGVEVRMRRDPEAFEWMLERHVGNMAAKNFVGPTVGFARAMIAASPDSFWVLQALLDNEPVSGLLGTRIGVHAENFLGWTNDAGRRTGAHSLLIWNAILEMKAAGCRALDLGGYTTNEKYGAYKRGMRGTEYRLCGEWLAF
;
A
#
# COMPACT_ATOMS: atom_id res chain seq x y z
N MET A 1 -48.30 10.37 -49.54
CA MET A 1 -47.39 11.43 -50.03
C MET A 1 -46.77 12.10 -48.84
N SER A 2 -45.47 12.06 -48.84
CA SER A 2 -44.48 12.95 -48.20
C SER A 2 -44.64 13.19 -46.67
N GLY A 3 -43.65 13.11 -45.94
CA GLY A 3 -42.23 13.16 -46.16
C GLY A 3 -41.46 12.93 -44.90
N ARG A 4 -40.32 12.40 -45.11
CA ARG A 4 -39.17 12.32 -44.20
C ARG A 4 -38.73 13.74 -43.86
N GLU A 5 -38.36 13.94 -42.60
CA GLU A 5 -37.28 14.85 -42.16
C GLU A 5 -37.48 15.14 -40.68
N SER A 6 -36.72 14.51 -39.84
CA SER A 6 -36.20 15.06 -38.55
C SER A 6 -35.62 13.98 -37.69
N ASP A 7 -34.56 13.37 -38.15
CA ASP A 7 -33.76 12.47 -37.30
C ASP A 7 -32.27 12.72 -37.55
N SER A 8 -31.85 13.96 -37.26
CA SER A 8 -30.44 14.38 -37.45
C SER A 8 -29.89 15.35 -36.41
N ALA A 9 -30.48 15.44 -35.22
CA ALA A 9 -30.03 16.40 -34.22
C ALA A 9 -29.67 15.80 -32.82
N ALA A 10 -29.53 14.50 -32.71
CA ALA A 10 -29.26 13.84 -31.40
C ALA A 10 -27.96 13.02 -31.35
N ARG A 11 -26.96 13.34 -32.17
CA ARG A 11 -25.64 12.65 -32.10
C ARG A 11 -24.46 13.60 -32.15
N LEU A 12 -24.39 14.57 -31.26
CA LEU A 12 -23.22 15.44 -31.12
C LEU A 12 -23.12 15.97 -29.68
N ALA A 13 -22.88 15.11 -28.73
CA ALA A 13 -22.38 15.52 -27.41
C ALA A 13 -21.97 14.28 -26.59
N GLU A 14 -20.79 13.74 -26.87
CA GLU A 14 -20.03 12.96 -25.86
C GLU A 14 -18.74 12.42 -26.48
N HIS A 15 -17.81 13.34 -26.75
CA HIS A 15 -16.40 13.00 -26.93
C HIS A 15 -15.58 14.21 -26.49
N ARG A 16 -15.50 14.44 -25.17
CA ARG A 16 -14.40 15.22 -24.62
C ARG A 16 -13.33 14.23 -24.18
N GLY A 17 -12.44 13.96 -25.11
CA GLY A 17 -11.33 13.07 -25.00
C GLY A 17 -10.39 13.42 -23.85
N GLY A 18 -10.02 12.39 -23.11
CA GLY A 18 -8.85 12.43 -22.25
C GLY A 18 -7.62 12.78 -23.09
N VAL A 19 -6.84 13.75 -22.63
CA VAL A 19 -5.61 14.18 -23.30
C VAL A 19 -4.64 13.02 -23.27
N LEU A 20 -4.48 12.32 -24.38
CA LEU A 20 -3.41 11.35 -24.64
C LEU A 20 -2.08 12.10 -24.65
N ASN A 21 -1.34 12.07 -23.54
CA ASN A 21 0.04 12.52 -23.51
C ASN A 21 0.96 11.37 -23.97
N THR A 22 1.16 11.25 -25.28
CA THR A 22 2.15 10.33 -25.84
C THR A 22 3.55 10.85 -25.47
N LEU A 23 4.28 10.09 -24.64
CA LEU A 23 5.63 10.42 -24.20
C LEU A 23 6.59 9.43 -24.85
N THR A 24 7.37 9.90 -25.84
CA THR A 24 8.43 9.10 -26.45
C THR A 24 9.62 9.05 -25.51
N ALA A 25 9.99 7.87 -25.03
CA ALA A 25 11.23 7.64 -24.31
C ALA A 25 12.23 6.94 -25.23
N VAL A 26 13.38 7.57 -25.48
CA VAL A 26 14.48 6.98 -26.23
C VAL A 26 15.46 6.37 -25.23
N ALA A 27 15.54 5.05 -25.17
CA ALA A 27 16.63 4.34 -24.51
C ALA A 27 17.01 3.16 -25.39
N GLY A 28 18.27 3.13 -25.83
CA GLY A 28 18.98 1.99 -26.42
C GLY A 28 18.18 1.00 -27.31
N GLY A 29 18.00 1.29 -28.59
CA GLY A 29 17.80 0.25 -29.63
C GLY A 29 16.40 -0.29 -29.89
N HIS A 30 15.44 -0.17 -28.97
CA HIS A 30 14.00 -0.41 -29.20
C HIS A 30 13.19 0.71 -28.59
N THR A 31 12.60 1.54 -29.44
CA THR A 31 11.71 2.66 -29.03
C THR A 31 10.32 2.08 -28.74
N ALA A 32 10.13 1.43 -27.60
CA ALA A 32 8.78 1.14 -27.14
C ALA A 32 8.11 2.46 -26.73
N LEU A 33 7.02 2.80 -27.39
CA LEU A 33 6.25 4.01 -27.08
C LEU A 33 5.55 3.80 -25.74
N LEU A 34 6.07 4.41 -24.67
CA LEU A 34 5.42 4.36 -23.36
C LEU A 34 4.38 5.47 -23.26
N THR A 35 3.13 5.10 -23.09
CA THR A 35 2.01 6.04 -22.83
C THR A 35 1.64 6.02 -21.35
N ALA A 36 1.09 7.13 -20.85
CA ALA A 36 0.59 7.25 -19.50
C ALA A 36 -0.85 7.77 -19.53
N GLU A 37 -1.79 6.95 -19.16
CA GLU A 37 -3.23 7.24 -19.16
C GLU A 37 -3.77 7.47 -17.76
N ALA A 38 -4.75 8.37 -17.64
CA ALA A 38 -5.41 8.60 -16.37
C ALA A 38 -6.44 7.51 -16.12
N VAL A 39 -6.40 6.93 -14.92
CA VAL A 39 -7.40 5.95 -14.45
C VAL A 39 -8.32 6.65 -13.45
N THR A 40 -9.57 6.83 -13.81
CA THR A 40 -10.56 7.55 -12.97
C THR A 40 -11.54 6.59 -12.27
N GLY A 41 -11.79 5.42 -12.86
CA GLY A 41 -12.71 4.43 -12.34
C GLY A 41 -12.06 3.52 -11.29
N ARG A 42 -12.81 3.23 -10.19
CA ARG A 42 -12.36 2.31 -9.15
C ARG A 42 -12.14 0.90 -9.70
N VAL A 43 -13.11 0.36 -10.44
CA VAL A 43 -13.04 -1.00 -11.00
C VAL A 43 -11.79 -1.15 -11.87
N GLN A 44 -11.59 -0.22 -12.81
CA GLN A 44 -10.42 -0.23 -13.69
C GLN A 44 -9.10 -0.18 -12.90
N TRP A 45 -9.04 0.63 -11.82
CA TRP A 45 -7.86 0.68 -10.96
C TRP A 45 -7.62 -0.63 -10.24
N GLU A 46 -8.66 -1.22 -9.65
CA GLU A 46 -8.57 -2.48 -8.90
C GLU A 46 -8.19 -3.65 -9.82
N ASP A 47 -8.69 -3.70 -11.06
CA ASP A 47 -8.33 -4.71 -12.07
C ASP A 47 -6.83 -4.63 -12.45
N LEU A 48 -6.32 -3.42 -12.66
CA LEU A 48 -4.90 -3.20 -12.92
C LEU A 48 -4.05 -3.51 -11.67
N PHE A 49 -4.50 -3.09 -10.51
CA PHE A 49 -3.80 -3.31 -9.25
C PHE A 49 -3.73 -4.79 -8.86
N ALA A 50 -4.74 -5.58 -9.22
CA ALA A 50 -4.74 -7.03 -9.02
C ALA A 50 -3.62 -7.75 -9.80
N GLN A 51 -3.11 -7.16 -10.89
CA GLN A 51 -2.02 -7.68 -11.69
C GLN A 51 -0.62 -7.31 -11.14
N VAL A 52 -0.56 -6.41 -10.14
CA VAL A 52 0.71 -5.99 -9.54
C VAL A 52 1.37 -7.17 -8.83
N VAL A 53 2.64 -7.42 -9.17
CA VAL A 53 3.39 -8.56 -8.63
C VAL A 53 3.72 -8.39 -7.15
N VAL A 54 4.12 -7.17 -6.75
CA VAL A 54 4.41 -6.81 -5.35
C VAL A 54 3.57 -5.57 -5.00
N PRO A 55 2.34 -5.78 -4.52
CA PRO A 55 1.47 -4.66 -4.16
C PRO A 55 1.95 -3.98 -2.88
N HIS A 56 1.81 -2.65 -2.84
CA HIS A 56 2.12 -1.82 -1.68
C HIS A 56 0.91 -0.98 -1.27
N PHE A 57 0.57 -0.99 0.00
CA PHE A 57 -0.62 -0.35 0.55
C PHE A 57 -0.79 1.13 0.17
N PRO A 58 0.25 2.00 0.14
CA PRO A 58 0.09 3.39 -0.29
C PRO A 58 -0.32 3.58 -1.76
N GLN A 59 -0.37 2.51 -2.55
CA GLN A 59 -0.86 2.52 -3.92
C GLN A 59 -2.27 1.91 -4.06
N ALA A 60 -2.86 1.34 -2.99
CA ALA A 60 -4.22 0.84 -2.99
C ALA A 60 -5.25 1.97 -3.16
N TRP A 61 -6.42 1.65 -3.73
CA TRP A 61 -7.52 2.61 -3.91
C TRP A 61 -7.89 3.28 -2.58
N SER A 62 -8.11 2.47 -1.56
CA SER A 62 -8.50 2.93 -0.21
C SER A 62 -7.54 3.96 0.36
N TYR A 63 -6.22 3.77 0.19
CA TYR A 63 -5.22 4.71 0.68
C TYR A 63 -5.37 6.09 0.02
N GLY A 64 -5.61 6.12 -1.29
CA GLY A 64 -5.89 7.36 -2.00
C GLY A 64 -7.12 8.08 -1.45
N GLU A 65 -8.21 7.36 -1.23
CA GLU A 65 -9.45 7.95 -0.69
C GLU A 65 -9.26 8.45 0.75
N GLY A 66 -8.50 7.73 1.58
CA GLY A 66 -8.07 8.23 2.88
C GLY A 66 -7.28 9.54 2.79
N LYS A 67 -6.39 9.66 1.80
CA LYS A 67 -5.63 10.90 1.54
C LYS A 67 -6.51 12.00 0.97
N ARG A 68 -7.54 11.67 0.19
CA ARG A 68 -8.54 12.63 -0.28
C ARG A 68 -9.27 13.28 0.90
N ALA A 69 -9.65 12.51 1.93
CA ALA A 69 -10.23 13.02 3.16
C ALA A 69 -9.28 13.95 3.95
N GLN A 70 -7.97 13.86 3.69
CA GLN A 70 -6.97 14.78 4.24
C GLN A 70 -6.66 15.98 3.31
N GLY A 71 -7.48 16.22 2.28
CA GLY A 71 -7.36 17.35 1.36
C GLY A 71 -6.32 17.15 0.24
N TRP A 72 -5.94 15.93 -0.09
CA TRP A 72 -5.17 15.63 -1.28
C TRP A 72 -6.08 15.36 -2.46
N SER A 73 -5.72 15.84 -3.64
CA SER A 73 -6.26 15.35 -4.91
C SER A 73 -5.51 14.08 -5.30
N ILE A 74 -6.21 13.11 -5.87
CA ILE A 74 -5.62 11.83 -6.25
C ILE A 74 -5.61 11.72 -7.77
N GLU A 75 -4.44 11.52 -8.34
CA GLU A 75 -4.26 11.17 -9.75
C GLU A 75 -3.76 9.71 -9.81
N ARG A 76 -4.41 8.90 -10.64
CA ARG A 76 -4.02 7.50 -10.88
C ARG A 76 -3.64 7.34 -12.34
N LEU A 77 -2.53 6.68 -12.60
CA LEU A 77 -1.96 6.50 -13.92
C LEU A 77 -1.72 5.03 -14.19
N ALA A 78 -2.05 4.61 -15.41
CA ALA A 78 -1.59 3.36 -16.00
C ALA A 78 -0.54 3.69 -17.06
N PHE A 79 0.61 3.04 -17.00
CA PHE A 79 1.64 3.09 -18.02
C PHE A 79 1.49 1.89 -18.92
N GLN A 80 1.54 2.11 -20.23
CA GLN A 80 1.32 1.07 -21.25
C GLN A 80 2.44 1.14 -22.29
N ASP A 81 2.88 -0.02 -22.75
CA ASP A 81 3.68 -0.19 -23.96
C ASP A 81 2.83 -0.83 -25.07
N ASP A 82 3.44 -1.27 -26.15
CA ASP A 82 2.79 -1.93 -27.28
C ASP A 82 2.15 -3.30 -26.92
N GLN A 83 2.53 -3.89 -25.78
CA GLN A 83 2.01 -5.16 -25.29
C GLN A 83 0.93 -4.98 -24.18
N GLY A 84 0.63 -3.74 -23.81
CA GLY A 84 -0.39 -3.42 -22.82
C GLY A 84 0.14 -2.80 -21.51
N PRO A 85 -0.63 -2.89 -20.41
CA PRO A 85 -0.26 -2.26 -19.16
C PRO A 85 1.03 -2.84 -18.56
N VAL A 86 1.96 -1.96 -18.14
CA VAL A 86 3.26 -2.34 -17.58
C VAL A 86 3.46 -1.87 -16.14
N ALA A 87 2.83 -0.74 -15.75
CA ALA A 87 2.93 -0.21 -14.41
C ALA A 87 1.72 0.66 -14.06
N VAL A 88 1.44 0.79 -12.77
CA VAL A 88 0.43 1.70 -12.22
C VAL A 88 1.05 2.62 -11.18
N CYS A 89 0.51 3.84 -11.05
CA CYS A 89 1.02 4.82 -10.09
C CYS A 89 -0.09 5.70 -9.55
N GLN A 90 -0.28 5.69 -8.23
CA GLN A 90 -1.14 6.63 -7.52
C GLN A 90 -0.30 7.81 -7.04
N VAL A 91 -0.72 9.02 -7.40
CA VAL A 91 -0.05 10.27 -7.08
C VAL A 91 -0.96 11.13 -6.22
N LEU A 92 -0.47 11.56 -5.09
CA LEU A 92 -1.12 12.51 -4.19
C LEU A 92 -0.71 13.92 -4.61
N VAL A 93 -1.66 14.79 -4.91
CA VAL A 93 -1.41 16.15 -5.38
C VAL A 93 -2.00 17.16 -4.41
N ARG A 94 -1.16 18.01 -3.83
CA ARG A 94 -1.61 19.15 -3.04
C ARG A 94 -1.76 20.35 -3.96
N ARG A 95 -2.93 20.99 -3.92
CA ARG A 95 -3.24 22.17 -4.73
C ARG A 95 -3.47 23.38 -3.83
N VAL A 96 -2.99 24.54 -4.30
CA VAL A 96 -3.31 25.86 -3.72
C VAL A 96 -3.95 26.68 -4.83
N LEU A 97 -5.14 27.21 -4.60
CA LEU A 97 -5.94 27.90 -5.62
C LEU A 97 -6.04 27.13 -6.95
N GLY A 98 -6.22 25.82 -6.88
CA GLY A 98 -6.31 24.94 -8.04
C GLY A 98 -4.96 24.55 -8.68
N VAL A 99 -3.86 25.21 -8.32
CA VAL A 99 -2.54 24.95 -8.88
C VAL A 99 -1.81 23.87 -8.08
N PRO A 100 -1.28 22.81 -8.71
CA PRO A 100 -0.45 21.83 -8.04
C PRO A 100 0.83 22.45 -7.50
N VAL A 101 1.09 22.31 -6.19
CA VAL A 101 2.31 22.82 -5.55
C VAL A 101 3.24 21.70 -5.10
N ILE A 102 2.67 20.57 -4.68
CA ILE A 102 3.43 19.37 -4.30
C ILE A 102 2.69 18.17 -4.83
N SER A 103 3.42 17.28 -5.48
CA SER A 103 2.97 15.93 -5.85
C SER A 103 3.81 14.90 -5.11
N ARG A 104 3.17 13.88 -4.55
CA ARG A 104 3.84 12.84 -3.76
C ARG A 104 3.46 11.44 -4.24
N ILE A 105 4.45 10.59 -4.46
CA ILE A 105 4.28 9.17 -4.77
C ILE A 105 4.90 8.37 -3.63
N ASN A 106 4.06 7.57 -2.95
CA ASN A 106 4.48 6.70 -1.86
C ASN A 106 4.47 5.25 -2.35
N ARG A 107 5.61 4.57 -2.32
CA ARG A 107 5.81 3.17 -2.73
C ARG A 107 5.27 2.86 -4.14
N GLY A 108 5.35 3.80 -5.05
CA GLY A 108 5.03 3.68 -6.47
C GLY A 108 6.15 4.23 -7.36
N PRO A 109 6.10 4.00 -8.69
CA PRO A 109 5.14 3.17 -9.41
C PRO A 109 5.25 1.69 -9.07
N LEU A 110 4.18 0.91 -9.32
CA LEU A 110 4.16 -0.53 -9.18
C LEU A 110 4.11 -1.20 -10.55
N PHE A 111 4.96 -2.21 -10.75
CA PHE A 111 5.07 -2.90 -12.03
C PHE A 111 4.16 -4.14 -12.06
N LEU A 112 3.55 -4.40 -13.22
CA LEU A 112 2.69 -5.54 -13.46
C LEU A 112 3.48 -6.77 -13.91
N ARG A 113 4.71 -6.54 -14.40
CA ARG A 113 5.62 -7.61 -14.84
C ARG A 113 6.58 -7.97 -13.70
N ARG A 114 6.83 -9.28 -13.52
CA ARG A 114 7.87 -9.75 -12.60
C ARG A 114 9.24 -9.36 -13.16
N ALA A 115 10.14 -8.81 -12.32
CA ALA A 115 11.47 -8.35 -12.70
C ALA A 115 11.45 -7.46 -13.96
N PRO A 116 10.82 -6.28 -13.92
CA PRO A 116 10.74 -5.37 -15.06
C PRO A 116 12.17 -5.00 -15.53
N PRO A 117 12.45 -4.99 -16.85
CA PRO A 117 13.74 -4.61 -17.37
C PRO A 117 14.17 -3.21 -16.88
N PRO A 118 15.48 -2.95 -16.66
CA PRO A 118 15.97 -1.64 -16.22
C PRO A 118 15.52 -0.48 -17.12
N ASP A 119 15.51 -0.69 -18.43
CA ASP A 119 15.09 0.33 -19.41
C ASP A 119 13.59 0.66 -19.27
N LEU A 120 12.75 -0.32 -19.02
CA LEU A 120 11.32 -0.08 -18.73
C LEU A 120 11.15 0.71 -17.44
N GLN A 121 11.88 0.34 -16.38
CA GLN A 121 11.86 1.09 -15.13
C GLN A 121 12.31 2.53 -15.34
N LEU A 122 13.43 2.75 -16.03
CA LEU A 122 13.95 4.07 -16.37
C LEU A 122 12.93 4.89 -17.17
N SER A 123 12.25 4.28 -18.14
CA SER A 123 11.23 4.91 -18.97
C SER A 123 10.02 5.36 -18.15
N VAL A 124 9.53 4.53 -17.25
CA VAL A 124 8.39 4.87 -16.35
C VAL A 124 8.76 6.02 -15.39
N PHE A 125 9.91 5.95 -14.72
CA PHE A 125 10.35 7.04 -13.83
C PHE A 125 10.61 8.35 -14.58
N SER A 126 11.21 8.28 -15.77
CA SER A 126 11.44 9.44 -16.64
C SER A 126 10.11 10.05 -17.13
N ALA A 127 9.12 9.23 -17.46
CA ALA A 127 7.79 9.69 -17.83
C ALA A 127 7.08 10.39 -16.66
N LEU A 128 7.18 9.85 -15.45
CA LEU A 128 6.69 10.52 -14.24
C LEU A 128 7.35 11.89 -14.05
N ARG A 129 8.68 11.98 -14.12
CA ARG A 129 9.38 13.25 -13.99
C ARG A 129 8.93 14.26 -15.05
N ARG A 130 8.88 13.88 -16.33
CA ARG A 130 8.44 14.77 -17.42
C ARG A 130 7.01 15.29 -17.20
N ARG A 131 6.09 14.44 -16.76
CA ARG A 131 4.70 14.80 -16.50
C ARG A 131 4.57 15.87 -15.42
N TRP A 132 5.47 15.88 -14.43
CA TRP A 132 5.45 16.85 -13.31
C TRP A 132 6.49 17.99 -13.44
N ARG A 133 7.27 18.02 -14.50
CA ARG A 133 8.23 19.11 -14.74
C ARG A 133 7.50 20.43 -14.98
N GLY A 134 8.02 21.51 -14.39
CA GLY A 134 7.50 22.86 -14.59
C GLY A 134 6.20 23.13 -13.83
N ARG A 135 5.10 23.27 -14.55
CA ARG A 135 3.81 23.76 -13.99
C ARG A 135 3.18 22.91 -12.90
N ARG A 136 3.69 21.71 -12.63
CA ARG A 136 3.10 20.77 -11.64
C ARG A 136 3.79 20.76 -10.27
N GLY A 137 4.64 21.76 -10.01
CA GLY A 137 5.31 21.94 -8.73
C GLY A 137 6.32 20.84 -8.40
N LEU A 138 6.69 20.73 -7.11
CA LEU A 138 7.65 19.75 -6.62
C LEU A 138 7.10 18.34 -6.68
N LEU A 139 7.83 17.40 -7.30
CA LEU A 139 7.55 15.98 -7.25
C LEU A 139 8.45 15.30 -6.21
N LEU A 140 7.83 14.76 -5.16
CA LEU A 140 8.46 13.92 -4.14
C LEU A 140 8.08 12.46 -4.38
N ILE A 141 9.07 11.58 -4.47
CA ILE A 141 8.82 10.15 -4.61
C ILE A 141 9.54 9.36 -3.51
N ALA A 142 8.88 8.36 -2.97
CA ALA A 142 9.46 7.33 -2.12
C ALA A 142 9.13 5.97 -2.75
N PRO A 143 9.86 5.55 -3.80
CA PRO A 143 9.47 4.41 -4.61
C PRO A 143 9.66 3.07 -3.89
N ALA A 144 8.96 2.04 -4.38
CA ALA A 144 9.08 0.67 -3.88
C ALA A 144 10.32 -0.05 -4.45
N LEU A 145 11.44 0.65 -4.49
CA LEU A 145 12.72 0.10 -4.93
C LEU A 145 13.61 -0.24 -3.73
N PRO A 146 14.46 -1.28 -3.82
CA PRO A 146 15.39 -1.64 -2.75
C PRO A 146 16.34 -0.51 -2.37
N PHE A 147 16.84 -0.54 -1.14
CA PHE A 147 17.89 0.37 -0.68
C PHE A 147 19.25 -0.14 -1.13
N ASP A 148 19.57 0.05 -2.41
CA ASP A 148 20.84 -0.32 -3.02
C ASP A 148 21.30 0.74 -4.04
N GLU A 149 22.50 0.57 -4.58
CA GLU A 149 23.08 1.51 -5.53
C GLU A 149 22.47 1.37 -6.94
N THR A 150 21.95 0.22 -7.30
CA THR A 150 21.23 0.00 -8.57
C THR A 150 20.00 0.88 -8.65
N SER A 151 19.16 0.84 -7.61
CA SER A 151 17.99 1.71 -7.47
C SER A 151 18.36 3.20 -7.48
N ALA A 152 19.45 3.55 -6.79
CA ALA A 152 19.92 4.93 -6.75
C ALA A 152 20.42 5.43 -8.11
N THR A 153 21.13 4.60 -8.85
CA THR A 153 21.63 4.91 -10.20
C THR A 153 20.46 5.05 -11.18
N LEU A 154 19.48 4.16 -11.13
CA LEU A 154 18.24 4.24 -11.92
C LEU A 154 17.53 5.58 -11.70
N LEU A 155 17.34 5.99 -10.45
CA LEU A 155 16.60 7.22 -10.13
C LEU A 155 17.38 8.48 -10.52
N ARG A 156 18.72 8.48 -10.36
CA ARG A 156 19.56 9.57 -10.87
C ARG A 156 19.50 9.66 -12.41
N ALA A 157 19.56 8.52 -13.10
CA ALA A 157 19.44 8.48 -14.57
C ALA A 157 18.05 8.98 -15.03
N ALA A 158 16.97 8.71 -14.28
CA ALA A 158 15.65 9.27 -14.51
C ALA A 158 15.56 10.77 -14.15
N GLY A 159 16.61 11.36 -13.61
CA GLY A 159 16.73 12.78 -13.27
C GLY A 159 16.14 13.17 -11.92
N PHE A 160 16.04 12.23 -10.98
CA PHE A 160 15.69 12.51 -9.59
C PHE A 160 16.93 12.77 -8.74
N MET A 161 16.80 13.65 -7.76
CA MET A 161 17.82 13.94 -6.75
C MET A 161 17.45 13.28 -5.42
N ARG A 162 18.41 12.64 -4.76
CA ARG A 162 18.19 12.02 -3.45
C ARG A 162 17.96 13.09 -2.38
N ARG A 163 16.80 13.07 -1.74
CA ARG A 163 16.46 13.91 -0.60
C ARG A 163 16.83 13.25 0.72
N ARG A 164 16.53 11.95 0.88
CA ARG A 164 16.78 11.18 2.09
C ARG A 164 17.19 9.76 1.73
N ALA A 165 18.31 9.31 2.26
CA ALA A 165 18.78 7.94 2.11
C ALA A 165 18.02 7.00 3.06
N GLY A 166 17.63 5.83 2.55
CA GLY A 166 16.88 4.83 3.29
C GLY A 166 15.47 5.30 3.65
N GLY A 167 14.53 4.45 3.42
CA GLY A 167 13.10 4.71 3.62
C GLY A 167 12.46 3.69 4.55
N TRP A 168 11.23 3.39 4.23
CA TRP A 168 10.44 2.38 4.90
C TRP A 168 11.16 1.03 4.92
N GLY A 169 11.13 0.37 6.08
CA GLY A 169 11.60 -1.01 6.24
C GLY A 169 10.53 -1.83 6.94
N SER A 170 10.40 -3.08 6.54
CA SER A 170 9.47 -4.05 7.12
C SER A 170 9.99 -5.47 6.88
N ALA A 171 9.19 -6.48 7.22
CA ALA A 171 9.42 -7.86 6.85
C ALA A 171 8.14 -8.49 6.30
N LEU A 172 8.31 -9.34 5.30
CA LEU A 172 7.26 -10.15 4.69
C LEU A 172 7.32 -11.56 5.25
N ILE A 173 6.22 -12.05 5.77
CA ILE A 173 6.03 -13.48 6.06
C ILE A 173 5.50 -14.12 4.78
N ASP A 174 6.22 -15.11 4.28
CA ASP A 174 5.77 -15.96 3.20
C ASP A 174 4.62 -16.85 3.68
N LEU A 175 3.49 -16.80 2.98
CA LEU A 175 2.30 -17.56 3.30
C LEU A 175 2.12 -18.81 2.41
N GLU A 176 3.03 -19.08 1.46
CA GLU A 176 2.95 -20.27 0.60
C GLU A 176 3.21 -21.59 1.36
N PRO A 177 4.18 -21.66 2.32
CA PRO A 177 4.42 -22.90 3.09
C PRO A 177 3.23 -23.30 3.96
N THR A 178 3.21 -24.55 4.42
CA THR A 178 2.17 -25.04 5.35
C THR A 178 2.19 -24.24 6.67
N PRO A 179 1.06 -24.11 7.39
CA PRO A 179 1.03 -23.43 8.68
C PRO A 179 2.09 -23.94 9.66
N ASP A 180 2.30 -25.25 9.73
CA ASP A 180 3.30 -25.85 10.60
C ASP A 180 4.72 -25.45 10.21
N ALA A 181 5.03 -25.41 8.91
CA ALA A 181 6.33 -24.96 8.42
C ALA A 181 6.56 -23.48 8.73
N ILE A 182 5.55 -22.61 8.54
CA ILE A 182 5.61 -21.19 8.92
C ILE A 182 5.87 -21.06 10.42
N ARG A 183 5.10 -21.76 11.27
CA ARG A 183 5.26 -21.72 12.74
C ARG A 183 6.64 -22.23 13.18
N ALA A 184 7.13 -23.30 12.56
CA ALA A 184 8.43 -23.87 12.86
C ALA A 184 9.59 -22.92 12.52
N SER A 185 9.45 -22.07 11.48
CA SER A 185 10.45 -21.09 11.11
C SER A 185 10.65 -19.99 12.16
N PHE A 186 9.65 -19.68 13.00
CA PHE A 186 9.73 -18.65 14.01
C PHE A 186 10.69 -19.02 15.13
N SER A 187 11.37 -18.01 15.69
CA SER A 187 12.24 -18.21 16.84
C SER A 187 11.48 -18.71 18.06
N SER A 188 12.15 -19.45 18.95
CA SER A 188 11.54 -19.89 20.21
C SER A 188 11.04 -18.71 21.06
N LYS A 189 11.79 -17.59 21.08
CA LYS A 189 11.39 -16.36 21.79
C LYS A 189 10.05 -15.82 21.28
N TRP A 190 9.73 -15.99 19.99
CA TRP A 190 8.45 -15.57 19.44
C TRP A 190 7.35 -16.61 19.65
N ARG A 191 7.68 -17.91 19.54
CA ARG A 191 6.73 -19.01 19.76
C ARG A 191 6.26 -19.14 21.21
N ASN A 192 7.12 -18.78 22.18
CA ASN A 192 6.77 -18.92 23.59
C ASN A 192 5.57 -18.05 24.01
N PRO A 193 5.48 -16.75 23.69
CA PRO A 193 4.26 -15.95 23.93
C PRO A 193 3.03 -16.50 23.20
N LEU A 194 3.18 -16.97 21.97
CA LEU A 194 2.07 -17.63 21.22
C LEU A 194 1.54 -18.83 21.99
N ASN A 195 2.43 -19.72 22.42
CA ASN A 195 2.04 -20.92 23.17
C ASN A 195 1.46 -20.56 24.56
N SER A 196 1.93 -19.47 25.18
CA SER A 196 1.39 -18.96 26.44
C SER A 196 -0.05 -18.49 26.28
N ALA A 197 -0.34 -17.74 25.21
CA ALA A 197 -1.70 -17.27 24.93
C ALA A 197 -2.68 -18.44 24.68
N ILE A 198 -2.25 -19.46 23.94
CA ILE A 198 -3.04 -20.66 23.71
C ILE A 198 -3.36 -21.37 25.04
N ARG A 199 -2.35 -21.58 25.91
CA ARG A 199 -2.56 -22.24 27.23
C ARG A 199 -3.40 -21.40 28.18
N ALA A 200 -3.38 -20.07 28.05
CA ALA A 200 -4.22 -19.17 28.84
C ALA A 200 -5.67 -19.11 28.37
N GLY A 201 -6.05 -19.87 27.33
CA GLY A 201 -7.41 -19.87 26.80
C GLY A 201 -7.80 -18.57 26.09
N VAL A 202 -6.82 -17.82 25.57
CA VAL A 202 -7.13 -16.60 24.79
C VAL A 202 -7.85 -16.98 23.50
N GLU A 203 -9.07 -16.47 23.31
CA GLU A 203 -9.84 -16.65 22.09
C GLU A 203 -9.52 -15.55 21.07
N VAL A 204 -9.64 -15.87 19.78
CA VAL A 204 -9.48 -14.87 18.69
C VAL A 204 -10.75 -14.82 17.85
N ARG A 205 -11.25 -13.61 17.63
CA ARG A 205 -12.41 -13.35 16.76
C ARG A 205 -12.02 -12.41 15.64
N MET A 206 -12.28 -12.82 14.38
CA MET A 206 -12.17 -11.96 13.22
C MET A 206 -13.50 -11.23 12.99
N ARG A 207 -13.44 -9.92 12.81
CA ARG A 207 -14.60 -9.07 12.57
C ARG A 207 -14.33 -8.12 11.40
N ARG A 208 -15.40 -7.77 10.67
CA ARG A 208 -15.37 -6.82 9.53
C ARG A 208 -16.53 -5.81 9.60
N ASP A 209 -17.20 -5.75 10.71
CA ASP A 209 -18.32 -4.84 10.93
C ASP A 209 -17.84 -3.45 11.40
N PRO A 210 -18.66 -2.41 11.20
CA PRO A 210 -18.30 -1.04 11.57
C PRO A 210 -17.95 -0.85 13.04
N GLU A 211 -18.64 -1.57 13.94
CA GLU A 211 -18.42 -1.47 15.38
C GLU A 211 -17.01 -1.95 15.76
N ALA A 212 -16.54 -3.06 15.16
CA ALA A 212 -15.19 -3.57 15.39
C ALA A 212 -14.12 -2.61 14.87
N PHE A 213 -14.35 -1.95 13.73
CA PHE A 213 -13.46 -0.94 13.23
C PHE A 213 -13.36 0.27 14.16
N GLU A 214 -14.51 0.82 14.61
CA GLU A 214 -14.53 1.93 15.55
C GLU A 214 -13.86 1.56 16.89
N TRP A 215 -14.17 0.40 17.43
CA TRP A 215 -13.52 -0.12 18.63
C TRP A 215 -11.97 -0.12 18.49
N MET A 216 -11.45 -0.56 17.35
CA MET A 216 -10.00 -0.58 17.14
C MET A 216 -9.41 0.80 16.97
N LEU A 217 -10.12 1.73 16.31
CA LEU A 217 -9.70 3.11 16.14
C LEU A 217 -9.65 3.87 17.48
N GLU A 218 -10.61 3.66 18.38
CA GLU A 218 -10.58 4.20 19.74
C GLU A 218 -9.35 3.70 20.51
N ARG A 219 -9.05 2.39 20.44
CA ARG A 219 -7.86 1.79 21.06
C ARG A 219 -6.57 2.35 20.47
N HIS A 220 -6.54 2.65 19.18
CA HIS A 220 -5.42 3.30 18.52
C HIS A 220 -5.18 4.71 19.07
N VAL A 221 -6.22 5.53 19.24
CA VAL A 221 -6.11 6.87 19.84
C VAL A 221 -5.53 6.80 21.25
N GLY A 222 -6.09 5.94 22.10
CA GLY A 222 -5.57 5.72 23.46
C GLY A 222 -4.11 5.26 23.47
N ASN A 223 -3.73 4.39 22.51
CA ASN A 223 -2.37 3.89 22.38
C ASN A 223 -1.36 4.98 21.94
N MET A 224 -1.78 5.87 21.00
CA MET A 224 -0.97 7.03 20.61
C MET A 224 -0.71 7.96 21.79
N ALA A 225 -1.76 8.29 22.56
CA ALA A 225 -1.64 9.13 23.74
C ALA A 225 -0.74 8.49 24.82
N ALA A 226 -0.99 7.22 25.17
CA ALA A 226 -0.25 6.53 26.21
C ALA A 226 1.24 6.30 25.89
N LYS A 227 1.59 6.17 24.61
CA LYS A 227 2.98 5.89 24.17
C LYS A 227 3.65 7.10 23.50
N ASN A 228 2.99 8.25 23.46
CA ASN A 228 3.47 9.50 22.88
C ASN A 228 4.07 9.33 21.47
N PHE A 229 3.29 8.74 20.55
CA PHE A 229 3.69 8.62 19.15
C PHE A 229 2.61 9.15 18.21
N VAL A 230 3.03 9.57 17.01
CA VAL A 230 2.12 10.01 15.95
C VAL A 230 1.89 8.85 14.98
N GLY A 231 0.65 8.41 14.90
CA GLY A 231 0.20 7.39 13.95
C GLY A 231 -0.79 7.94 12.91
N PRO A 232 -1.40 7.06 12.10
CA PRO A 232 -2.48 7.44 11.22
C PRO A 232 -3.64 8.09 11.97
N THR A 233 -4.19 9.18 11.43
CA THR A 233 -5.36 9.82 12.05
C THR A 233 -6.61 8.96 11.89
N VAL A 234 -7.54 9.06 12.84
CA VAL A 234 -8.81 8.31 12.80
C VAL A 234 -9.60 8.65 11.52
N GLY A 235 -9.68 9.94 11.16
CA GLY A 235 -10.37 10.35 9.93
C GLY A 235 -9.77 9.73 8.66
N PHE A 236 -8.44 9.61 8.59
CA PHE A 236 -7.77 8.91 7.50
C PHE A 236 -8.15 7.41 7.47
N ALA A 237 -8.07 6.74 8.61
CA ALA A 237 -8.40 5.32 8.71
C ALA A 237 -9.88 5.03 8.37
N ARG A 238 -10.82 5.83 8.90
CA ARG A 238 -12.25 5.71 8.57
C ARG A 238 -12.52 5.88 7.07
N ALA A 239 -11.92 6.89 6.45
CA ALA A 239 -12.09 7.13 5.02
C ALA A 239 -11.55 5.98 4.16
N MET A 240 -10.42 5.38 4.55
CA MET A 240 -9.89 4.19 3.89
C MET A 240 -10.83 2.99 4.01
N ILE A 241 -11.31 2.71 5.23
CA ILE A 241 -12.22 1.58 5.49
C ILE A 241 -13.53 1.79 4.73
N ALA A 242 -14.11 2.99 4.77
CA ALA A 242 -15.34 3.31 4.04
C ALA A 242 -15.19 3.16 2.52
N ALA A 243 -14.01 3.48 1.96
CA ALA A 243 -13.73 3.35 0.53
C ALA A 243 -13.58 1.89 0.06
N SER A 244 -13.16 0.97 0.94
CA SER A 244 -12.94 -0.44 0.59
C SER A 244 -13.12 -1.35 1.83
N PRO A 245 -14.34 -1.45 2.39
CA PRO A 245 -14.57 -2.16 3.66
C PRO A 245 -14.13 -3.63 3.61
N ASP A 246 -14.35 -4.31 2.50
CA ASP A 246 -14.00 -5.72 2.31
C ASP A 246 -12.47 -5.98 2.33
N SER A 247 -11.67 -4.93 2.15
CA SER A 247 -10.21 -5.03 2.21
C SER A 247 -9.67 -4.99 3.64
N PHE A 248 -10.48 -4.58 4.63
CA PHE A 248 -10.05 -4.44 6.01
C PHE A 248 -10.64 -5.52 6.92
N TRP A 249 -9.93 -5.80 7.99
CA TRP A 249 -10.34 -6.77 9.01
C TRP A 249 -9.77 -6.38 10.37
N VAL A 250 -10.49 -6.73 11.43
CA VAL A 250 -10.05 -6.61 12.82
C VAL A 250 -10.00 -8.00 13.44
N LEU A 251 -8.87 -8.33 14.06
CA LEU A 251 -8.76 -9.47 14.96
C LEU A 251 -8.78 -8.94 16.41
N GLN A 252 -9.64 -9.52 17.23
CA GLN A 252 -9.75 -9.26 18.66
C GLN A 252 -9.31 -10.50 19.42
N ALA A 253 -8.36 -10.37 20.35
CA ALA A 253 -8.03 -11.41 21.30
C ALA A 253 -8.78 -11.13 22.61
N LEU A 254 -9.50 -12.14 23.10
CA LEU A 254 -10.33 -12.07 24.30
C LEU A 254 -9.77 -13.02 25.36
N LEU A 255 -9.76 -12.57 26.59
CA LEU A 255 -9.52 -13.38 27.77
C LEU A 255 -10.71 -13.17 28.69
N ASP A 256 -11.39 -14.26 29.08
CA ASP A 256 -12.62 -14.20 29.88
C ASP A 256 -13.69 -13.27 29.25
N ASN A 257 -13.86 -13.35 27.92
CA ASN A 257 -14.71 -12.49 27.08
C ASN A 257 -14.31 -10.99 27.01
N GLU A 258 -13.24 -10.57 27.69
CA GLU A 258 -12.76 -9.19 27.67
C GLU A 258 -11.68 -9.01 26.60
N PRO A 259 -11.75 -7.98 25.73
CA PRO A 259 -10.73 -7.72 24.74
C PRO A 259 -9.40 -7.29 25.39
N VAL A 260 -8.34 -8.07 25.14
CA VAL A 260 -7.00 -7.83 25.69
C VAL A 260 -5.97 -7.42 24.65
N SER A 261 -6.26 -7.69 23.36
CA SER A 261 -5.43 -7.22 22.24
C SER A 261 -6.28 -7.06 20.98
N GLY A 262 -5.85 -6.19 20.06
CA GLY A 262 -6.49 -5.92 18.78
C GLY A 262 -5.47 -5.72 17.66
N LEU A 263 -5.83 -6.13 16.46
CA LEU A 263 -5.05 -5.97 15.25
C LEU A 263 -6.00 -5.58 14.10
N LEU A 264 -5.78 -4.41 13.51
CA LEU A 264 -6.41 -4.02 12.24
C LEU A 264 -5.41 -4.26 11.13
N GLY A 265 -5.82 -5.00 10.13
CA GLY A 265 -5.06 -5.23 8.92
C GLY A 265 -5.85 -4.96 7.66
N THR A 266 -5.15 -5.03 6.53
CA THR A 266 -5.74 -4.83 5.21
C THR A 266 -5.21 -5.86 4.23
N ARG A 267 -6.07 -6.29 3.29
CA ARG A 267 -5.69 -7.08 2.12
C ARG A 267 -5.51 -6.16 0.92
N ILE A 268 -4.42 -6.31 0.22
CA ILE A 268 -4.01 -5.52 -0.95
C ILE A 268 -3.56 -6.48 -2.07
N GLY A 269 -4.45 -6.78 -2.99
CA GLY A 269 -4.19 -7.80 -4.01
C GLY A 269 -3.90 -9.16 -3.37
N VAL A 270 -2.74 -9.72 -3.70
CA VAL A 270 -2.25 -11.01 -3.18
C VAL A 270 -1.44 -10.90 -1.88
N HIS A 271 -1.34 -9.72 -1.29
CA HIS A 271 -0.67 -9.48 -0.01
C HIS A 271 -1.65 -9.01 1.05
N ALA A 272 -1.24 -9.11 2.31
CA ALA A 272 -1.88 -8.44 3.43
C ALA A 272 -0.85 -7.61 4.19
N GLU A 273 -1.29 -6.56 4.88
CA GLU A 273 -0.41 -5.71 5.71
C GLU A 273 -1.08 -5.48 7.08
N ASN A 274 -0.31 -5.64 8.15
CA ASN A 274 -0.70 -5.24 9.49
C ASN A 274 -0.63 -3.72 9.59
N PHE A 275 -1.77 -3.09 9.90
CA PHE A 275 -1.89 -1.63 9.87
C PHE A 275 -1.85 -1.00 11.27
N LEU A 276 -2.72 -1.43 12.20
CA LEU A 276 -2.76 -0.92 13.57
C LEU A 276 -2.77 -2.08 14.57
N GLY A 277 -2.03 -1.93 15.65
CA GLY A 277 -2.00 -2.90 16.74
C GLY A 277 -2.21 -2.24 18.10
N TRP A 278 -2.94 -2.93 18.97
CA TRP A 278 -3.17 -2.54 20.35
C TRP A 278 -3.08 -3.75 21.28
N THR A 279 -2.60 -3.56 22.50
CA THR A 279 -2.62 -4.58 23.56
C THR A 279 -2.56 -3.91 24.94
N ASN A 280 -3.36 -4.40 25.88
CA ASN A 280 -3.31 -4.00 27.28
C ASN A 280 -2.34 -4.85 28.10
N ASP A 281 -2.28 -4.64 29.42
CA ASP A 281 -1.36 -5.38 30.29
C ASP A 281 -1.67 -6.88 30.38
N ALA A 282 -2.96 -7.26 30.40
CA ALA A 282 -3.36 -8.67 30.39
C ALA A 282 -2.93 -9.34 29.07
N GLY A 283 -3.14 -8.68 27.93
CA GLY A 283 -2.70 -9.17 26.64
C GLY A 283 -1.16 -9.26 26.51
N ARG A 284 -0.41 -8.37 27.16
CA ARG A 284 1.06 -8.47 27.23
C ARG A 284 1.52 -9.66 28.06
N ARG A 285 0.91 -9.87 29.24
CA ARG A 285 1.25 -11.01 30.12
C ARG A 285 0.94 -12.36 29.48
N THR A 286 -0.16 -12.46 28.80
CA THR A 286 -0.58 -13.73 28.14
C THR A 286 0.10 -13.98 26.80
N GLY A 287 0.64 -12.94 26.13
CA GLY A 287 1.19 -13.05 24.78
C GLY A 287 0.10 -12.98 23.69
N ALA A 288 -1.06 -12.44 24.01
CA ALA A 288 -2.23 -12.38 23.11
C ALA A 288 -1.95 -11.77 21.73
N HIS A 289 -1.06 -10.76 21.65
CA HIS A 289 -0.71 -10.16 20.37
C HIS A 289 0.00 -11.13 19.42
N SER A 290 0.83 -12.05 19.95
CA SER A 290 1.46 -13.10 19.13
C SER A 290 0.42 -14.08 18.58
N LEU A 291 -0.64 -14.35 19.36
CA LEU A 291 -1.76 -15.17 18.88
C LEU A 291 -2.56 -14.44 17.78
N LEU A 292 -2.77 -13.11 17.89
CA LEU A 292 -3.40 -12.32 16.83
C LEU A 292 -2.59 -12.35 15.51
N ILE A 293 -1.28 -12.15 15.58
CA ILE A 293 -0.42 -12.23 14.38
C ILE A 293 -0.47 -13.64 13.77
N TRP A 294 -0.46 -14.68 14.61
CA TRP A 294 -0.57 -16.05 14.12
C TRP A 294 -1.91 -16.29 13.42
N ASN A 295 -3.02 -15.83 14.00
CA ASN A 295 -4.34 -15.93 13.36
C ASN A 295 -4.40 -15.08 12.06
N ALA A 296 -3.79 -13.90 12.02
CA ALA A 296 -3.69 -13.12 10.79
C ALA A 296 -2.98 -13.90 9.67
N ILE A 297 -1.92 -14.64 9.99
CA ILE A 297 -1.21 -15.51 9.05
C ILE A 297 -2.15 -16.59 8.52
N LEU A 298 -2.86 -17.28 9.40
CA LEU A 298 -3.78 -18.37 9.02
C LEU A 298 -4.93 -17.85 8.15
N GLU A 299 -5.59 -16.79 8.58
CA GLU A 299 -6.72 -16.18 7.88
C GLU A 299 -6.32 -15.62 6.50
N MET A 300 -5.19 -14.92 6.42
CA MET A 300 -4.74 -14.36 5.15
C MET A 300 -4.25 -15.43 4.18
N LYS A 301 -3.62 -16.50 4.70
CA LYS A 301 -3.29 -17.68 3.88
C LYS A 301 -4.57 -18.35 3.34
N ALA A 302 -5.57 -18.56 4.18
CA ALA A 302 -6.86 -19.13 3.78
C ALA A 302 -7.59 -18.24 2.75
N ALA A 303 -7.41 -16.91 2.84
CA ALA A 303 -7.92 -15.94 1.86
C ALA A 303 -7.11 -15.86 0.56
N GLY A 304 -6.09 -16.72 0.36
CA GLY A 304 -5.28 -16.79 -0.84
C GLY A 304 -4.18 -15.72 -0.93
N CYS A 305 -3.83 -15.05 0.18
CA CYS A 305 -2.68 -14.16 0.20
C CYS A 305 -1.37 -14.98 0.15
N ARG A 306 -0.38 -14.43 -0.56
CA ARG A 306 0.97 -15.01 -0.68
C ARG A 306 1.95 -14.49 0.37
N ALA A 307 1.70 -13.28 0.88
CA ALA A 307 2.55 -12.68 1.90
C ALA A 307 1.76 -11.82 2.88
N LEU A 308 2.25 -11.75 4.12
CA LEU A 308 1.81 -10.81 5.15
C LEU A 308 2.95 -9.85 5.49
N ASP A 309 2.77 -8.57 5.22
CA ASP A 309 3.67 -7.51 5.68
C ASP A 309 3.40 -7.20 7.16
N LEU A 310 4.44 -7.26 7.97
CA LEU A 310 4.33 -7.02 9.41
C LEU A 310 4.15 -5.53 9.78
N GLY A 311 4.08 -4.65 8.76
CA GLY A 311 4.07 -3.20 8.94
C GLY A 311 5.45 -2.64 9.29
N GLY A 312 5.61 -1.32 9.21
CA GLY A 312 6.92 -0.68 9.34
C GLY A 312 7.68 -1.01 10.61
N TYR A 313 8.99 -1.06 10.48
CA TYR A 313 9.88 -1.03 11.64
C TYR A 313 9.93 0.39 12.19
N THR A 314 9.73 0.49 13.49
CA THR A 314 9.99 1.73 14.22
C THR A 314 11.47 1.79 14.64
N THR A 315 11.92 2.95 15.07
CA THR A 315 13.22 3.11 15.74
C THR A 315 13.30 2.38 17.09
N ASN A 316 12.17 1.83 17.56
CA ASN A 316 12.13 1.04 18.79
C ASN A 316 12.69 -0.36 18.54
N GLU A 317 13.90 -0.61 19.06
CA GLU A 317 14.62 -1.89 18.91
C GLU A 317 13.85 -3.09 19.44
N LYS A 318 13.10 -2.96 20.54
CA LYS A 318 12.29 -4.05 21.12
C LYS A 318 11.20 -4.49 20.16
N TYR A 319 10.55 -3.53 19.50
CA TYR A 319 9.51 -3.82 18.52
C TYR A 319 10.11 -4.43 17.24
N GLY A 320 11.26 -3.94 16.80
CA GLY A 320 12.02 -4.53 15.70
C GLY A 320 12.47 -5.96 16.02
N ALA A 321 12.98 -6.21 17.23
CA ALA A 321 13.37 -7.55 17.67
C ALA A 321 12.19 -8.53 17.71
N TYR A 322 10.99 -8.07 18.11
CA TYR A 322 9.77 -8.87 18.08
C TYR A 322 9.43 -9.32 16.65
N LYS A 323 9.46 -8.41 15.68
CA LYS A 323 9.18 -8.73 14.27
C LYS A 323 10.24 -9.65 13.66
N ARG A 324 11.54 -9.39 13.93
CA ARG A 324 12.62 -10.28 13.47
C ARG A 324 12.52 -11.71 14.03
N GLY A 325 11.88 -11.87 15.19
CA GLY A 325 11.60 -13.20 15.76
C GLY A 325 10.75 -14.10 14.87
N MET A 326 9.97 -13.53 13.96
CA MET A 326 9.19 -14.27 12.97
C MET A 326 9.98 -14.66 11.72
N ARG A 327 11.25 -14.24 11.60
CA ARG A 327 12.17 -14.60 10.51
C ARG A 327 11.60 -14.39 9.11
N GLY A 328 10.74 -13.37 8.95
CA GLY A 328 10.28 -12.93 7.64
C GLY A 328 11.41 -12.34 6.80
N THR A 329 11.22 -12.26 5.50
CA THR A 329 12.15 -11.59 4.58
C THR A 329 12.13 -10.10 4.84
N GLU A 330 13.21 -9.57 5.42
CA GLU A 330 13.36 -8.14 5.67
C GLU A 330 13.60 -7.39 4.37
N TYR A 331 13.01 -6.21 4.24
CA TYR A 331 13.28 -5.30 3.14
C TYR A 331 13.40 -3.86 3.63
N ARG A 332 14.15 -3.07 2.89
CA ARG A 332 14.28 -1.63 3.08
C ARG A 332 14.20 -0.92 1.75
N LEU A 333 13.42 0.15 1.67
CA LEU A 333 13.23 0.94 0.47
C LEU A 333 14.28 2.06 0.36
N CYS A 334 14.54 2.52 -0.87
CA CYS A 334 15.66 3.41 -1.21
C CYS A 334 15.54 4.85 -0.69
N GLY A 335 14.45 5.21 -0.01
CA GLY A 335 14.25 6.51 0.61
C GLY A 335 13.48 7.50 -0.25
N GLU A 336 13.69 8.79 0.01
CA GLU A 336 12.96 9.88 -0.66
C GLU A 336 13.83 10.58 -1.71
N TRP A 337 13.19 10.84 -2.84
CA TRP A 337 13.77 11.51 -4.00
C TRP A 337 12.86 12.63 -4.47
N LEU A 338 13.41 13.61 -5.16
CA LEU A 338 12.66 14.76 -5.65
C LEU A 338 13.07 15.12 -7.08
N ALA A 339 12.15 15.76 -7.79
CA ALA A 339 12.38 16.38 -9.08
C ALA A 339 11.58 17.69 -9.18
N PHE A 340 12.11 18.61 -10.01
CA PHE A 340 11.52 19.90 -10.32
C PHE A 340 11.12 19.96 -11.80
#